data_778c2d3238df297998aea78875e696b4
#
_entry.id   778c2d3238df297998aea78875e696b4
#
_cell.length_a   1.000
_cell.length_b   1.000
_cell.length_c   1.000
_cell.angle_alpha   90.00
_cell.angle_beta   90.00
_cell.angle_gamma   90.00
#
_symmetry.space_group_name_H-M   'P 1'
#
loop_
_entity.id
_entity.type
_entity.pdbx_description
1 polymer ?
#
loop_
_entity_poly.entity_id
_entity_poly.type
_entity_poly.pdbx_seq_one_letter_code
_entity_poly.pdbx_strand_id
1 'polypeptide(L)'
;CTSVIPGEGKTFVSTNLAMSMALMGRKVLVVGLDIRKPRLAKLFGLVTGHHGLTTYLAGEDSSDEFLREQVFNSGMHANLDVLPAGLIPPNPGELITSERLDDAFARFREWYDMVIVDTPPVGLVSDTLLLGRLADATLIVCRCDYSLKRNFNIVNTIHKEGKLPKMNLVLNGVDLQQRKYGYYYGYGNYGRYGRYGSYGSYGGYGNYGGYG
;
A
#
# COMPACT_ATOMS: atom_id res chain seq x y z
N CYS A 1 -1.30 0.75 -6.53
CA CYS A 1 0.00 1.15 -6.04
C CYS A 1 1.08 0.25 -6.62
N THR A 2 2.07 0.81 -7.29
CA THR A 2 3.16 0.06 -7.93
C THR A 2 4.51 0.76 -7.71
N SER A 3 5.60 0.18 -8.22
CA SER A 3 6.95 0.74 -8.22
C SER A 3 7.67 0.33 -9.49
N VAL A 4 8.85 0.90 -9.78
CA VAL A 4 9.62 0.49 -10.97
C VAL A 4 10.39 -0.79 -10.69
N ILE A 5 11.00 -0.90 -9.51
CA ILE A 5 11.79 -2.06 -9.09
C ILE A 5 11.28 -2.63 -7.75
N PRO A 6 11.63 -3.88 -7.41
CA PRO A 6 11.34 -4.45 -6.09
C PRO A 6 12.04 -3.67 -4.98
N GLY A 7 11.49 -3.65 -3.77
CA GLY A 7 12.14 -3.05 -2.60
C GLY A 7 11.91 -1.55 -2.41
N GLU A 8 11.17 -0.88 -3.30
CA GLU A 8 10.85 0.55 -3.18
C GLU A 8 9.77 0.84 -2.12
N GLY A 9 9.07 -0.21 -1.62
CA GLY A 9 8.12 -0.08 -0.51
C GLY A 9 6.66 0.05 -0.93
N LYS A 10 6.28 -0.38 -2.14
CA LYS A 10 4.89 -0.33 -2.62
C LYS A 10 3.89 -0.94 -1.65
N THR A 11 4.12 -2.18 -1.18
CA THR A 11 3.25 -2.86 -0.21
C THR A 11 3.16 -2.10 1.12
N PHE A 12 4.28 -1.55 1.61
CA PHE A 12 4.31 -0.71 2.80
C PHE A 12 3.44 0.54 2.63
N VAL A 13 3.58 1.25 1.51
CA VAL A 13 2.79 2.46 1.21
C VAL A 13 1.31 2.10 1.05
N SER A 14 0.98 1.03 0.31
CA SER A 14 -0.41 0.59 0.11
C SER A 14 -1.11 0.29 1.43
N THR A 15 -0.47 -0.48 2.31
CA THR A 15 -1.08 -0.91 3.57
C THR A 15 -1.21 0.23 4.58
N ASN A 16 -0.22 1.12 4.67
CA ASN A 16 -0.29 2.29 5.55
C ASN A 16 -1.31 3.33 5.06
N LEU A 17 -1.42 3.53 3.74
CA LEU A 17 -2.45 4.38 3.17
C LEU A 17 -3.84 3.82 3.48
N ALA A 18 -4.04 2.50 3.30
CA ALA A 18 -5.29 1.84 3.62
C ALA A 18 -5.68 2.01 5.09
N MET A 19 -4.72 1.79 5.99
CA MET A 19 -4.94 1.99 7.43
C MET A 19 -5.29 3.43 7.75
N SER A 20 -4.60 4.40 7.15
CA SER A 20 -4.89 5.83 7.36
C SER A 20 -6.32 6.19 6.92
N MET A 21 -6.79 5.66 5.79
CA MET A 21 -8.16 5.88 5.31
C MET A 21 -9.19 5.18 6.20
N ALA A 22 -8.90 3.98 6.68
CA ALA A 22 -9.77 3.26 7.62
C ALA A 22 -9.93 4.02 8.95
N LEU A 23 -8.84 4.60 9.47
CA LEU A 23 -8.85 5.46 10.66
C LEU A 23 -9.68 6.74 10.45
N MET A 24 -9.80 7.22 9.21
CA MET A 24 -10.67 8.34 8.83
C MET A 24 -12.15 7.92 8.66
N GLY A 25 -12.51 6.68 9.00
CA GLY A 25 -13.86 6.15 8.93
C GLY A 25 -14.28 5.62 7.55
N ARG A 26 -13.36 5.53 6.57
CA ARG A 26 -13.64 4.94 5.25
C ARG A 26 -13.60 3.43 5.31
N LYS A 27 -14.53 2.79 4.62
CA LYS A 27 -14.51 1.34 4.42
C LYS A 27 -13.54 0.99 3.30
N VAL A 28 -12.44 0.32 3.63
CA VAL A 28 -11.29 0.14 2.74
C VAL A 28 -11.01 -1.34 2.50
N LEU A 29 -10.76 -1.70 1.23
CA LEU A 29 -10.24 -3.00 0.84
C LEU A 29 -8.81 -2.87 0.31
N VAL A 30 -7.88 -3.69 0.82
CA VAL A 30 -6.56 -3.86 0.22
C VAL A 30 -6.54 -5.15 -0.59
N VAL A 31 -6.25 -5.03 -1.89
CA VAL A 31 -6.19 -6.17 -2.81
C VAL A 31 -4.75 -6.47 -3.20
N GLY A 32 -4.30 -7.69 -2.96
CA GLY A 32 -3.00 -8.18 -3.40
C GLY A 32 -3.06 -8.71 -4.84
N LEU A 33 -2.59 -7.94 -5.80
CA LEU A 33 -2.47 -8.34 -7.21
C LEU A 33 -1.03 -8.68 -7.64
N ASP A 34 -0.09 -8.76 -6.69
CA ASP A 34 1.20 -9.42 -6.93
C ASP A 34 1.02 -10.95 -6.78
N ILE A 35 0.30 -11.56 -7.73
CA ILE A 35 -0.04 -12.99 -7.71
C ILE A 35 1.17 -13.90 -7.98
N ARG A 36 2.30 -13.34 -8.42
CA ARG A 36 3.55 -14.09 -8.67
C ARG A 36 4.41 -14.20 -7.40
N LYS A 37 4.37 -13.17 -6.54
CA LYS A 37 5.11 -13.11 -5.28
C LYS A 37 4.23 -12.54 -4.16
N PRO A 38 3.15 -13.25 -3.78
CA PRO A 38 2.18 -12.74 -2.83
C PRO A 38 2.81 -12.53 -1.45
N ARG A 39 2.65 -11.34 -0.88
CA ARG A 39 3.20 -10.98 0.45
C ARG A 39 2.15 -10.45 1.41
N LEU A 40 1.00 -10.04 0.88
CA LEU A 40 -0.01 -9.33 1.65
C LEU A 40 -0.56 -10.17 2.80
N ALA A 41 -0.89 -11.45 2.57
CA ALA A 41 -1.35 -12.37 3.60
C ALA A 41 -0.36 -12.47 4.77
N LYS A 42 0.92 -12.65 4.46
CA LYS A 42 1.98 -12.73 5.48
C LYS A 42 2.11 -11.43 6.28
N LEU A 43 1.95 -10.28 5.63
CA LEU A 43 2.05 -8.97 6.28
C LEU A 43 0.94 -8.77 7.33
N PHE A 44 -0.27 -9.23 7.03
CA PHE A 44 -1.42 -9.17 7.94
C PHE A 44 -1.54 -10.38 8.87
N GLY A 45 -0.60 -11.34 8.82
CA GLY A 45 -0.66 -12.55 9.65
C GLY A 45 -1.84 -13.45 9.33
N LEU A 46 -2.38 -13.39 8.10
CA LEU A 46 -3.54 -14.15 7.70
C LEU A 46 -3.19 -15.61 7.39
N VAL A 47 -4.02 -16.51 7.90
CA VAL A 47 -4.01 -17.93 7.53
C VAL A 47 -5.08 -18.11 6.45
N THR A 48 -4.68 -18.04 5.19
CA THR A 48 -5.62 -17.98 4.05
C THR A 48 -6.01 -19.36 3.54
N GLY A 49 -5.24 -20.41 3.83
CA GLY A 49 -5.49 -21.74 3.22
C GLY A 49 -5.48 -21.66 1.70
N HIS A 50 -6.60 -21.98 1.09
CA HIS A 50 -6.82 -21.88 -0.36
C HIS A 50 -7.56 -20.58 -0.76
N HIS A 51 -7.99 -19.74 0.20
CA HIS A 51 -8.74 -18.52 -0.08
C HIS A 51 -7.85 -17.39 -0.61
N GLY A 52 -8.43 -16.59 -1.48
CA GLY A 52 -7.81 -15.43 -2.07
C GLY A 52 -8.33 -15.14 -3.49
N LEU A 53 -7.87 -14.03 -4.07
CA LEU A 53 -8.37 -13.57 -5.37
C LEU A 53 -8.20 -14.62 -6.48
N THR A 54 -7.08 -15.33 -6.54
CA THR A 54 -6.84 -16.35 -7.58
C THR A 54 -7.78 -17.53 -7.47
N THR A 55 -8.22 -17.90 -6.27
CA THR A 55 -9.23 -18.94 -6.06
C THR A 55 -10.58 -18.53 -6.64
N TYR A 56 -10.99 -17.28 -6.42
CA TYR A 56 -12.19 -16.74 -7.05
C TYR A 56 -12.04 -16.71 -8.58
N LEU A 57 -10.93 -16.18 -9.10
CA LEU A 57 -10.73 -16.01 -10.55
C LEU A 57 -10.66 -17.33 -11.31
N ALA A 58 -10.10 -18.38 -10.70
CA ALA A 58 -9.96 -19.72 -11.31
C ALA A 58 -11.16 -20.64 -11.05
N GLY A 59 -12.04 -20.29 -10.12
CA GLY A 59 -13.20 -21.10 -9.75
C GLY A 59 -14.33 -20.98 -10.78
N GLU A 60 -15.35 -21.83 -10.64
CA GLU A 60 -16.56 -21.80 -11.47
C GLU A 60 -17.63 -20.87 -10.88
N ASP A 61 -17.69 -20.78 -9.55
CA ASP A 61 -18.67 -19.95 -8.85
C ASP A 61 -18.28 -18.47 -8.96
N SER A 62 -19.19 -17.66 -9.52
CA SER A 62 -19.06 -16.22 -9.68
C SER A 62 -19.99 -15.41 -8.77
N SER A 63 -20.58 -16.05 -7.75
CA SER A 63 -21.48 -15.39 -6.81
C SER A 63 -20.78 -14.34 -5.95
N ASP A 64 -21.58 -13.42 -5.43
CA ASP A 64 -21.11 -12.42 -4.46
C ASP A 64 -20.66 -13.06 -3.16
N GLU A 65 -21.37 -14.10 -2.74
CA GLU A 65 -21.08 -14.89 -1.55
C GLU A 65 -19.69 -15.49 -1.65
N PHE A 66 -19.39 -16.18 -2.76
CA PHE A 66 -18.09 -16.80 -2.96
C PHE A 66 -16.95 -15.75 -3.04
N LEU A 67 -17.20 -14.58 -3.65
CA LEU A 67 -16.22 -13.50 -3.67
C LEU A 67 -15.98 -12.94 -2.27
N ARG A 68 -17.01 -12.78 -1.43
CA ARG A 68 -16.90 -12.32 -0.05
C ARG A 68 -16.12 -13.28 0.84
N GLU A 69 -16.25 -14.59 0.63
CA GLU A 69 -15.48 -15.60 1.35
C GLU A 69 -13.97 -15.50 1.14
N GLN A 70 -13.52 -14.85 0.04
CA GLN A 70 -12.10 -14.62 -0.23
C GLN A 70 -11.53 -13.41 0.52
N VAL A 71 -12.40 -12.58 1.09
CA VAL A 71 -12.02 -11.34 1.79
C VAL A 71 -11.89 -11.62 3.28
N PHE A 72 -10.82 -11.13 3.87
CA PHE A 72 -10.51 -11.26 5.31
C PHE A 72 -10.58 -9.91 5.99
N ASN A 73 -11.11 -9.86 7.22
CA ASN A 73 -10.89 -8.69 8.06
C ASN A 73 -9.39 -8.59 8.39
N SER A 74 -8.85 -7.37 8.39
CA SER A 74 -7.41 -7.15 8.62
C SER A 74 -6.93 -7.54 10.02
N GLY A 75 -7.84 -7.65 10.99
CA GLY A 75 -7.52 -7.79 12.41
C GLY A 75 -6.93 -6.52 13.05
N MET A 76 -6.72 -5.46 12.27
CA MET A 76 -6.13 -4.20 12.73
C MET A 76 -7.16 -3.09 12.93
N HIS A 77 -8.19 -3.01 12.09
CA HIS A 77 -9.25 -2.01 12.14
C HIS A 77 -10.53 -2.55 11.53
N ALA A 78 -11.69 -2.21 12.13
CA ALA A 78 -13.00 -2.70 11.69
C ALA A 78 -13.37 -2.30 10.25
N ASN A 79 -12.85 -1.17 9.76
CA ASN A 79 -13.10 -0.66 8.41
C ASN A 79 -12.03 -1.07 7.39
N LEU A 80 -11.13 -2.00 7.75
CA LEU A 80 -10.05 -2.44 6.87
C LEU A 80 -10.14 -3.92 6.61
N ASP A 81 -10.45 -4.28 5.37
CA ASP A 81 -10.46 -5.64 4.88
C ASP A 81 -9.30 -5.88 3.90
N VAL A 82 -8.94 -7.14 3.75
CA VAL A 82 -7.80 -7.58 2.95
C VAL A 82 -8.24 -8.74 2.05
N LEU A 83 -8.00 -8.60 0.75
CA LEU A 83 -8.12 -9.68 -0.21
C LEU A 83 -6.71 -10.10 -0.64
N PRO A 84 -6.17 -11.20 -0.09
CA PRO A 84 -4.87 -11.70 -0.50
C PRO A 84 -4.93 -12.27 -1.93
N ALA A 85 -3.77 -12.38 -2.57
CA ALA A 85 -3.70 -12.98 -3.90
C ALA A 85 -4.19 -14.43 -3.94
N GLY A 86 -3.97 -15.21 -2.88
CA GLY A 86 -4.27 -16.63 -2.85
C GLY A 86 -3.12 -17.49 -3.35
N LEU A 87 -3.44 -18.67 -3.89
CA LEU A 87 -2.46 -19.60 -4.47
C LEU A 87 -1.87 -19.04 -5.75
N ILE A 88 -0.59 -19.33 -5.98
CA ILE A 88 0.09 -18.93 -7.23
C ILE A 88 -0.47 -19.78 -8.38
N PRO A 89 -1.16 -19.16 -9.35
CA PRO A 89 -1.75 -19.92 -10.46
C PRO A 89 -0.70 -20.27 -11.52
N PRO A 90 -0.93 -21.30 -12.34
CA PRO A 90 -0.06 -21.64 -13.46
C PRO A 90 -0.11 -20.60 -14.59
N ASN A 91 -1.23 -19.90 -14.73
CA ASN A 91 -1.54 -18.95 -15.83
C ASN A 91 -1.87 -17.52 -15.30
N PRO A 92 -0.96 -16.84 -14.61
CA PRO A 92 -1.25 -15.56 -13.95
C PRO A 92 -1.70 -14.46 -14.94
N GLY A 93 -1.16 -14.43 -16.15
CA GLY A 93 -1.53 -13.43 -17.16
C GLY A 93 -2.97 -13.50 -17.63
N GLU A 94 -3.52 -14.71 -17.80
CA GLU A 94 -4.91 -14.92 -18.20
C GLU A 94 -5.89 -14.44 -17.12
N LEU A 95 -5.60 -14.73 -15.86
CA LEU A 95 -6.45 -14.30 -14.74
C LEU A 95 -6.50 -12.78 -14.61
N ILE A 96 -5.38 -12.09 -14.85
CA ILE A 96 -5.30 -10.62 -14.78
C ILE A 96 -6.08 -9.95 -15.92
N THR A 97 -6.24 -10.62 -17.07
CA THR A 97 -6.97 -10.09 -18.22
C THR A 97 -8.42 -10.55 -18.29
N SER A 98 -8.87 -11.39 -17.35
CA SER A 98 -10.22 -11.95 -17.37
C SER A 98 -11.28 -10.91 -17.07
N GLU A 99 -12.45 -11.00 -17.73
CA GLU A 99 -13.65 -10.23 -17.42
C GLU A 99 -14.09 -10.43 -15.96
N ARG A 100 -13.85 -11.62 -15.42
CA ARG A 100 -14.15 -11.96 -14.03
C ARG A 100 -13.40 -11.07 -13.03
N LEU A 101 -12.21 -10.63 -13.36
CA LEU A 101 -11.47 -9.64 -12.55
C LEU A 101 -12.14 -8.27 -12.63
N ASP A 102 -12.61 -7.86 -13.80
CA ASP A 102 -13.33 -6.59 -13.99
C ASP A 102 -14.64 -6.59 -13.20
N ASP A 103 -15.40 -7.70 -13.23
CA ASP A 103 -16.63 -7.89 -12.45
C ASP A 103 -16.37 -7.84 -10.94
N ALA A 104 -15.30 -8.49 -10.47
CA ALA A 104 -14.92 -8.41 -9.06
C ALA A 104 -14.64 -6.97 -8.63
N PHE A 105 -13.93 -6.18 -9.46
CA PHE A 105 -13.66 -4.79 -9.16
C PHE A 105 -14.90 -3.90 -9.22
N ALA A 106 -15.87 -4.19 -10.09
CA ALA A 106 -17.15 -3.50 -10.08
C ALA A 106 -17.86 -3.67 -8.73
N ARG A 107 -17.91 -4.91 -8.21
CA ARG A 107 -18.48 -5.20 -6.88
C ARG A 107 -17.71 -4.58 -5.74
N PHE A 108 -16.38 -4.58 -5.77
CA PHE A 108 -15.58 -3.91 -4.73
C PHE A 108 -15.87 -2.41 -4.66
N ARG A 109 -16.14 -1.75 -5.79
CA ARG A 109 -16.51 -0.33 -5.83
C ARG A 109 -17.87 -0.06 -5.20
N GLU A 110 -18.78 -1.04 -5.18
CA GLU A 110 -20.07 -0.95 -4.49
C GLU A 110 -19.93 -1.21 -2.99
N TRP A 111 -19.03 -2.10 -2.58
CA TRP A 111 -18.90 -2.55 -1.19
C TRP A 111 -18.00 -1.68 -0.34
N TYR A 112 -17.07 -0.94 -0.95
CA TYR A 112 -16.02 -0.18 -0.27
C TYR A 112 -15.95 1.25 -0.78
N ASP A 113 -15.64 2.19 0.13
CA ASP A 113 -15.38 3.59 -0.22
C ASP A 113 -14.06 3.75 -0.97
N MET A 114 -13.11 2.84 -0.72
CA MET A 114 -11.78 2.84 -1.33
C MET A 114 -11.23 1.42 -1.50
N VAL A 115 -10.71 1.15 -2.69
CA VAL A 115 -9.98 -0.09 -3.00
C VAL A 115 -8.53 0.26 -3.31
N ILE A 116 -7.60 -0.26 -2.51
CA ILE A 116 -6.16 -0.04 -2.71
C ILE A 116 -5.53 -1.33 -3.21
N VAL A 117 -4.92 -1.25 -4.39
CA VAL A 117 -4.35 -2.42 -5.07
C VAL A 117 -2.83 -2.40 -4.95
N ASP A 118 -2.26 -3.45 -4.34
CA ASP A 118 -0.81 -3.70 -4.32
C ASP A 118 -0.42 -4.59 -5.50
N THR A 119 0.36 -4.06 -6.43
CA THR A 119 0.71 -4.74 -7.69
C THR A 119 2.20 -5.07 -7.77
N PRO A 120 2.63 -5.95 -8.69
CA PRO A 120 4.05 -6.11 -8.99
C PRO A 120 4.69 -4.83 -9.53
N PRO A 121 6.04 -4.71 -9.51
CA PRO A 121 6.74 -3.58 -10.12
C PRO A 121 6.53 -3.51 -11.63
N VAL A 122 6.15 -2.33 -12.15
CA VAL A 122 5.92 -2.12 -13.59
C VAL A 122 7.16 -2.33 -14.45
N GLY A 123 8.35 -2.17 -13.88
CA GLY A 123 9.62 -2.38 -14.60
C GLY A 123 9.96 -3.84 -14.81
N LEU A 124 9.27 -4.77 -14.14
CA LEU A 124 9.51 -6.21 -14.24
C LEU A 124 8.39 -6.97 -14.94
N VAL A 125 7.17 -6.50 -14.82
CA VAL A 125 5.97 -7.22 -15.24
C VAL A 125 5.02 -6.30 -15.97
N SER A 126 4.76 -6.59 -17.24
CA SER A 126 3.82 -5.85 -18.09
C SER A 126 2.37 -5.96 -17.59
N ASP A 127 2.05 -7.00 -16.85
CA ASP A 127 0.71 -7.26 -16.31
C ASP A 127 0.19 -6.07 -15.50
N THR A 128 1.08 -5.35 -14.78
CA THR A 128 0.70 -4.15 -14.01
C THR A 128 0.12 -3.04 -14.90
N LEU A 129 0.56 -2.92 -16.16
CA LEU A 129 0.02 -1.94 -17.09
C LEU A 129 -1.41 -2.32 -17.51
N LEU A 130 -1.69 -3.62 -17.62
CA LEU A 130 -3.05 -4.12 -17.92
C LEU A 130 -4.02 -3.85 -16.78
N LEU A 131 -3.53 -3.80 -15.54
CA LEU A 131 -4.33 -3.46 -14.35
C LEU A 131 -4.72 -1.97 -14.31
N GLY A 132 -4.09 -1.13 -15.12
CA GLY A 132 -4.42 0.29 -15.22
C GLY A 132 -5.89 0.56 -15.55
N ARG A 133 -6.57 -0.34 -16.27
CA ARG A 133 -8.01 -0.25 -16.60
C ARG A 133 -8.92 -0.30 -15.37
N LEU A 134 -8.46 -0.93 -14.29
CA LEU A 134 -9.22 -1.08 -13.03
C LEU A 134 -9.06 0.10 -12.09
N ALA A 135 -8.09 0.98 -12.35
CA ALA A 135 -7.68 2.03 -11.42
C ALA A 135 -8.23 3.41 -11.81
N ASP A 136 -8.58 4.22 -10.82
CA ASP A 136 -8.94 5.65 -11.02
C ASP A 136 -7.71 6.55 -10.93
N ALA A 137 -6.68 6.10 -10.19
CA ALA A 137 -5.40 6.78 -10.03
C ALA A 137 -4.28 5.79 -9.75
N THR A 138 -3.06 6.16 -10.08
CA THR A 138 -1.87 5.33 -9.89
C THR A 138 -0.88 6.04 -8.97
N LEU A 139 -0.39 5.29 -7.96
CA LEU A 139 0.73 5.69 -7.12
C LEU A 139 1.98 4.93 -7.55
N ILE A 140 3.00 5.64 -8.01
CA ILE A 140 4.33 5.10 -8.32
C ILE A 140 5.23 5.37 -7.13
N VAL A 141 5.61 4.34 -6.40
CA VAL A 141 6.48 4.46 -5.25
C VAL A 141 7.94 4.44 -5.68
N CYS A 142 8.68 5.46 -5.27
CA CYS A 142 10.12 5.58 -5.43
C CYS A 142 10.77 5.64 -4.04
N ARG A 143 11.93 5.04 -3.85
CA ARG A 143 12.62 5.05 -2.57
C ARG A 143 13.88 5.90 -2.65
N CYS A 144 14.02 6.86 -1.70
CA CYS A 144 15.23 7.66 -1.55
C CYS A 144 16.45 6.78 -1.35
N ASP A 145 17.58 7.19 -1.94
CA ASP A 145 18.88 6.52 -1.87
C ASP A 145 18.88 5.05 -2.34
N TYR A 146 17.79 4.62 -3.01
CA TYR A 146 17.62 3.27 -3.57
C TYR A 146 17.21 3.28 -5.03
N SER A 147 16.20 4.08 -5.40
CA SER A 147 15.71 4.18 -6.78
C SER A 147 16.70 4.92 -7.67
N LEU A 148 17.10 4.29 -8.77
CA LEU A 148 18.05 4.88 -9.72
C LEU A 148 17.35 5.90 -10.63
N LYS A 149 18.00 7.03 -10.93
CA LYS A 149 17.47 8.06 -11.84
C LYS A 149 17.05 7.48 -13.20
N ARG A 150 17.79 6.51 -13.74
CA ARG A 150 17.44 5.84 -15.01
C ARG A 150 16.08 5.15 -15.00
N ASN A 151 15.58 4.75 -13.81
CA ASN A 151 14.26 4.10 -13.68
C ASN A 151 13.11 5.06 -14.02
N PHE A 152 13.33 6.38 -13.85
CA PHE A 152 12.34 7.40 -14.22
C PHE A 152 12.09 7.50 -15.72
N ASN A 153 13.00 6.99 -16.57
CA ASN A 153 12.74 6.89 -18.01
C ASN A 153 11.54 5.98 -18.29
N ILE A 154 11.40 4.88 -17.53
CA ILE A 154 10.26 3.96 -17.64
C ILE A 154 8.98 4.68 -17.20
N VAL A 155 9.01 5.40 -16.07
CA VAL A 155 7.86 6.17 -15.57
C VAL A 155 7.43 7.23 -16.59
N ASN A 156 8.39 7.97 -17.17
CA ASN A 156 8.12 8.98 -18.18
C ASN A 156 7.49 8.38 -19.45
N THR A 157 7.99 7.21 -19.89
CA THR A 157 7.43 6.50 -21.05
C THR A 157 5.99 6.10 -20.79
N ILE A 158 5.72 5.45 -19.66
CA ILE A 158 4.37 5.03 -19.26
C ILE A 158 3.41 6.22 -19.18
N HIS A 159 3.89 7.35 -18.63
CA HIS A 159 3.11 8.58 -18.53
C HIS A 159 2.80 9.18 -19.92
N LYS A 160 3.80 9.31 -20.80
CA LYS A 160 3.63 9.84 -22.15
C LYS A 160 2.69 8.98 -23.00
N GLU A 161 2.72 7.68 -22.81
CA GLU A 161 1.87 6.72 -23.53
C GLU A 161 0.47 6.58 -22.91
N GLY A 162 0.19 7.27 -21.79
CA GLY A 162 -1.13 7.23 -21.13
C GLY A 162 -1.52 5.84 -20.61
N LYS A 163 -0.54 4.95 -20.33
CA LYS A 163 -0.79 3.54 -19.96
C LYS A 163 -1.37 3.35 -18.57
N LEU A 164 -1.18 4.33 -17.69
CA LEU A 164 -1.73 4.29 -16.33
C LEU A 164 -2.46 5.60 -16.02
N PRO A 165 -3.64 5.52 -15.37
CA PRO A 165 -4.45 6.72 -15.09
C PRO A 165 -3.83 7.55 -13.97
N LYS A 166 -3.96 8.88 -14.08
CA LYS A 166 -3.64 9.88 -13.04
C LYS A 166 -2.42 9.50 -12.20
N MET A 167 -1.27 9.36 -12.86
CA MET A 167 -0.01 8.94 -12.22
C MET A 167 0.48 9.99 -11.22
N ASN A 168 0.79 9.55 -10.01
CA ASN A 168 1.38 10.34 -8.94
C ASN A 168 2.64 9.63 -8.41
N LEU A 169 3.66 10.40 -8.04
CA LEU A 169 4.88 9.87 -7.44
C LEU A 169 4.78 9.95 -5.92
N VAL A 170 5.15 8.86 -5.24
CA VAL A 170 5.30 8.79 -3.79
C VAL A 170 6.76 8.54 -3.46
N LEU A 171 7.38 9.49 -2.76
CA LEU A 171 8.75 9.37 -2.32
C LEU A 171 8.77 8.72 -0.93
N ASN A 172 9.26 7.48 -0.88
CA ASN A 172 9.38 6.69 0.33
C ASN A 172 10.79 6.68 0.89
N GLY A 173 10.94 6.45 2.19
CA GLY A 173 12.25 6.34 2.85
C GLY A 173 13.03 7.65 2.90
N VAL A 174 12.35 8.80 2.96
CA VAL A 174 12.99 10.10 3.12
C VAL A 174 13.55 10.22 4.53
N ASP A 175 14.86 10.42 4.65
CA ASP A 175 15.50 10.75 5.92
C ASP A 175 15.42 12.27 6.16
N LEU A 176 14.47 12.67 7.00
CA LEU A 176 14.26 14.09 7.34
C LEU A 176 15.38 14.69 8.18
N GLN A 177 16.28 13.88 8.75
CA GLN A 177 17.43 14.35 9.53
C GLN A 177 18.62 14.70 8.63
N GLN A 178 18.67 14.16 7.42
CA GLN A 178 19.71 14.55 6.47
C GLN A 178 19.44 15.95 5.94
N ARG A 179 20.37 16.89 6.23
CA ARG A 179 20.31 18.31 5.78
C ARG A 179 20.08 18.49 4.27
N LYS A 180 20.40 17.47 3.45
CA LYS A 180 20.16 17.47 1.99
C LYS A 180 18.69 17.59 1.60
N TYR A 181 17.78 17.07 2.41
CA TYR A 181 16.35 17.03 2.08
C TYR A 181 15.54 18.16 2.72
N GLY A 182 15.94 18.67 3.88
CA GLY A 182 15.25 19.76 4.58
C GLY A 182 15.28 21.11 3.83
N TYR A 183 16.27 21.34 2.99
CA TYR A 183 16.42 22.60 2.23
C TYR A 183 15.51 22.66 0.99
N TYR A 184 15.08 21.52 0.44
CA TYR A 184 14.35 21.49 -0.84
C TYR A 184 12.84 21.59 -0.70
N TYR A 185 12.27 21.29 0.47
CA TYR A 185 10.81 21.16 0.62
C TYR A 185 10.14 22.19 1.54
N GLY A 186 10.86 23.18 2.07
CA GLY A 186 10.25 24.24 2.88
C GLY A 186 9.52 23.77 4.15
N TYR A 187 9.68 22.52 4.56
CA TYR A 187 9.05 21.93 5.74
C TYR A 187 9.79 22.23 7.06
N GLY A 188 10.72 23.19 7.04
CA GLY A 188 11.55 23.53 8.19
C GLY A 188 10.83 24.10 9.43
N ASN A 189 9.50 24.23 9.41
CA ASN A 189 8.78 24.91 10.51
C ASN A 189 7.66 24.11 11.18
N TYR A 190 7.36 22.87 10.75
CA TYR A 190 6.33 22.04 11.41
C TYR A 190 6.85 21.10 12.51
N GLY A 191 8.17 21.03 12.71
CA GLY A 191 8.79 20.17 13.72
C GLY A 191 8.72 20.68 15.15
N ARG A 192 8.06 21.83 15.43
CA ARG A 192 8.06 22.46 16.77
C ARG A 192 6.80 22.22 17.62
N TYR A 193 5.83 21.45 17.11
CA TYR A 193 4.58 21.15 17.84
C TYR A 193 4.54 19.77 18.53
N GLY A 194 5.64 19.04 18.57
CA GLY A 194 5.72 17.70 19.17
C GLY A 194 6.35 17.63 20.56
N ARG A 195 6.39 18.72 21.33
CA ARG A 195 7.00 18.70 22.67
C ARG A 195 6.02 19.14 23.77
N TYR A 196 4.89 18.45 23.86
CA TYR A 196 4.03 18.46 25.05
C TYR A 196 3.95 17.05 25.60
N GLY A 197 4.58 16.81 26.72
CA GLY A 197 4.44 15.55 27.47
C GLY A 197 5.67 15.17 28.27
N SER A 198 6.16 16.04 29.15
CA SER A 198 6.94 15.61 30.30
C SER A 198 6.33 16.24 31.56
N TYR A 199 5.33 15.57 32.11
CA TYR A 199 4.86 15.81 33.47
C TYR A 199 5.60 14.87 34.41
N GLY A 200 6.18 15.47 35.45
CA GLY A 200 6.32 14.79 36.73
C GLY A 200 7.71 14.33 37.11
N SER A 201 8.43 15.17 37.83
CA SER A 201 9.23 14.70 38.97
C SER A 201 9.11 15.73 40.07
N TYR A 202 8.25 15.42 41.03
CA TYR A 202 8.19 16.05 42.35
C TYR A 202 9.24 15.35 43.24
N GLY A 203 9.95 16.13 44.02
CA GLY A 203 10.50 15.65 45.29
C GLY A 203 12.01 15.66 45.43
N GLY A 204 12.50 16.59 46.21
CA GLY A 204 13.85 16.60 46.74
C GLY A 204 14.04 17.76 47.70
N TYR A 205 13.54 17.57 48.93
CA TYR A 205 13.75 18.45 50.09
C TYR A 205 15.25 18.53 50.46
N GLY A 206 15.69 19.69 50.69
CA GLY A 206 16.49 20.16 51.82
C GLY A 206 17.83 19.48 52.16
N ASN A 207 18.87 20.29 52.19
CA ASN A 207 19.76 20.20 53.35
C ASN A 207 20.39 21.59 53.61
N TYR A 208 20.15 22.06 54.84
CA TYR A 208 20.78 23.19 55.53
C TYR A 208 22.08 22.73 56.16
N GLY A 209 23.02 23.63 56.30
CA GLY A 209 24.10 23.58 57.26
C GLY A 209 25.45 23.24 56.58
N GLY A 210 26.47 23.84 56.92
CA GLY A 210 26.90 24.72 57.97
C GLY A 210 28.37 25.05 57.83
N TYR A 211 28.76 26.04 58.50
CA TYR A 211 30.06 26.62 58.77
C TYR A 211 31.29 25.69 58.78
N GLY A 212 32.41 26.22 58.33
CA GLY A 212 33.75 25.76 58.51
C GLY A 212 34.74 26.50 57.60
#